data_60408babcb50bc3cc37ad7d03e2decca
#
_entry.id   60408babcb50bc3cc37ad7d03e2decca
#
_cell.length_a   1.000
_cell.length_b   1.000
_cell.length_c   1.000
_cell.angle_alpha   90.00
_cell.angle_beta   90.00
_cell.angle_gamma   90.00
#
_symmetry.space_group_name_H-M   'P 1'
#
loop_
_entity.id
_entity.type
_entity.pdbx_description
1 polymer ?
#
loop_
_entity_poly.entity_id
_entity_poly.type
_entity_poly.pdbx_seq_one_letter_code
_entity_poly.pdbx_strand_id
1 'polypeptide(L)'
;ATLYLPRHDGMGLTTVESEVSFSPTRSDAESLARALLAHAGDGNASPVGGSVRLSLYGVNPVEVSRNVATVNLAANALQLSRDALYLACQAIANTLTTLPEIEWVNFLVVDRPVGLDIANTLPMGAFSATTAQDIGAAYEQLLSRRVDSGSDASLKPLTSNVTLYFPVSGMDGVVSEVRSVSFSDQVFSNMVVAILRELAQGPTGEID
;
A
#
# COMPACT_ATOMS: atom_id res chain seq x y z
N ALA A 1 6.95 -4.74 22.02
CA ALA A 1 6.57 -4.01 20.81
C ALA A 1 5.06 -3.82 20.81
N THR A 2 4.62 -2.69 20.28
CA THR A 2 3.20 -2.40 20.10
C THR A 2 2.71 -3.01 18.78
N LEU A 3 1.75 -3.94 18.87
CA LEU A 3 1.09 -4.54 17.72
C LEU A 3 -0.29 -3.92 17.54
N TYR A 4 -0.66 -3.64 16.29
CA TYR A 4 -2.00 -3.15 15.94
C TYR A 4 -2.83 -4.32 15.40
N LEU A 5 -3.91 -4.63 16.07
CA LEU A 5 -4.79 -5.74 15.75
C LEU A 5 -6.20 -5.24 15.40
N PRO A 6 -6.93 -5.90 14.50
CA PRO A 6 -8.33 -5.60 14.27
C PRO A 6 -9.15 -5.76 15.54
N ARG A 7 -10.09 -4.86 15.78
CA ARG A 7 -11.09 -5.00 16.84
C ARG A 7 -12.10 -6.08 16.47
N HIS A 8 -12.71 -6.71 17.48
CA HIS A 8 -13.76 -7.72 17.26
C HIS A 8 -14.97 -7.21 16.50
N ASP A 9 -15.28 -5.92 16.59
CA ASP A 9 -16.37 -5.30 15.84
C ASP A 9 -16.03 -5.02 14.37
N GLY A 10 -14.77 -5.23 13.96
CA GLY A 10 -14.30 -4.98 12.60
C GLY A 10 -14.23 -3.50 12.21
N MET A 11 -14.52 -2.58 13.12
CA MET A 11 -14.62 -1.14 12.83
C MET A 11 -13.34 -0.36 13.04
N GLY A 12 -12.22 -1.04 13.30
CA GLY A 12 -10.94 -0.36 13.49
C GLY A 12 -9.88 -1.25 14.10
N LEU A 13 -8.81 -0.61 14.57
CA LEU A 13 -7.68 -1.28 15.21
C LEU A 13 -7.65 -0.99 16.72
N THR A 14 -7.02 -1.89 17.43
CA THR A 14 -6.62 -1.72 18.84
C THR A 14 -5.15 -2.10 18.99
N THR A 15 -4.51 -1.59 20.01
CA THR A 15 -3.10 -1.88 20.31
C THR A 15 -2.99 -2.97 21.38
N VAL A 16 -2.01 -3.84 21.18
CA VAL A 16 -1.61 -4.88 22.14
C VAL A 16 -0.10 -4.83 22.32
N GLU A 17 0.36 -4.83 23.58
CA GLU A 17 1.78 -4.97 23.84
C GLU A 17 2.18 -6.45 23.81
N SER A 18 3.20 -6.75 23.00
CA SER A 18 3.70 -8.11 22.83
C SER A 18 5.22 -8.18 22.89
N GLU A 19 5.73 -9.25 23.46
CA GLU A 19 7.15 -9.57 23.35
C GLU A 19 7.46 -10.12 21.96
N VAL A 20 8.37 -9.47 21.25
CA VAL A 20 8.80 -9.87 19.92
C VAL A 20 10.26 -10.31 19.97
N SER A 21 10.52 -11.53 19.52
CA SER A 21 11.87 -12.04 19.40
C SER A 21 12.44 -11.62 18.03
N PHE A 22 13.40 -10.72 18.05
CA PHE A 22 14.15 -10.33 16.87
C PHE A 22 15.23 -11.35 16.54
N SER A 23 15.29 -11.75 15.28
CA SER A 23 16.26 -12.76 14.82
C SER A 23 17.41 -12.07 14.09
N PRO A 24 18.69 -12.45 14.35
CA PRO A 24 19.82 -11.87 13.63
C PRO A 24 19.84 -12.20 12.12
N THR A 25 19.03 -13.16 11.69
CA THR A 25 18.93 -13.60 10.28
C THR A 25 17.75 -12.98 9.52
N ARG A 26 16.95 -12.14 10.17
CA ARG A 26 15.78 -11.48 9.59
C ARG A 26 15.81 -10.01 9.91
N SER A 27 15.16 -9.21 9.07
CA SER A 27 14.93 -7.80 9.39
C SER A 27 14.00 -7.66 10.59
N ASP A 28 14.12 -6.54 11.31
CA ASP A 28 13.22 -6.21 12.41
C ASP A 28 11.75 -6.10 11.92
N ALA A 29 11.57 -5.54 10.71
CA ALA A 29 10.27 -5.47 10.04
C ALA A 29 9.66 -6.86 9.79
N GLU A 30 10.46 -7.83 9.32
CA GLU A 30 9.97 -9.20 9.12
C GLU A 30 9.65 -9.87 10.45
N SER A 31 10.48 -9.70 11.47
CA SER A 31 10.25 -10.27 12.79
C SER A 31 8.96 -9.73 13.40
N LEU A 32 8.72 -8.42 13.27
CA LEU A 32 7.53 -7.75 13.75
C LEU A 32 6.26 -8.18 12.97
N ALA A 33 6.34 -8.28 11.64
CA ALA A 33 5.24 -8.77 10.81
C ALA A 33 4.85 -10.22 11.16
N ARG A 34 5.83 -11.09 11.40
CA ARG A 34 5.58 -12.48 11.81
C ARG A 34 4.94 -12.55 13.18
N ALA A 35 5.40 -11.76 14.14
CA ALA A 35 4.80 -11.69 15.48
C ALA A 35 3.34 -11.24 15.41
N LEU A 36 3.06 -10.21 14.62
CA LEU A 36 1.70 -9.73 14.40
C LEU A 36 0.79 -10.80 13.79
N LEU A 37 1.23 -11.46 12.71
CA LEU A 37 0.43 -12.47 12.01
C LEU A 37 0.26 -13.76 12.84
N ALA A 38 1.17 -14.04 13.77
CA ALA A 38 1.06 -15.18 14.70
C ALA A 38 0.18 -14.87 15.91
N HIS A 39 -0.12 -13.60 16.19
CA HIS A 39 -0.88 -13.19 17.36
C HIS A 39 -2.34 -13.66 17.27
N ALA A 40 -2.79 -14.38 18.30
CA ALA A 40 -4.13 -15.00 18.32
C ALA A 40 -5.27 -14.00 18.61
N GLY A 41 -4.94 -12.75 18.89
CA GLY A 41 -5.85 -11.78 19.46
C GLY A 41 -5.87 -11.86 21.01
N ASP A 42 -6.37 -10.84 21.65
CA ASP A 42 -6.55 -10.77 23.11
C ASP A 42 -7.62 -9.73 23.45
N GLY A 43 -8.45 -10.03 24.45
CA GLY A 43 -9.48 -9.11 24.93
C GLY A 43 -10.43 -8.66 23.81
N ASN A 44 -10.27 -7.42 23.33
CA ASN A 44 -11.07 -6.82 22.25
C ASN A 44 -10.43 -6.95 20.86
N ALA A 45 -9.27 -7.60 20.76
CA ALA A 45 -8.50 -7.74 19.55
C ALA A 45 -8.72 -9.10 18.87
N SER A 46 -8.99 -9.08 17.57
CA SER A 46 -9.04 -10.26 16.70
C SER A 46 -7.69 -10.50 16.03
N PRO A 47 -7.37 -11.76 15.67
CA PRO A 47 -6.18 -12.01 14.84
C PRO A 47 -6.31 -11.28 13.50
N VAL A 48 -5.15 -10.88 12.95
CA VAL A 48 -5.11 -10.26 11.62
C VAL A 48 -5.57 -11.27 10.57
N GLY A 49 -6.62 -10.90 9.83
CA GLY A 49 -7.30 -11.79 8.88
C GLY A 49 -8.45 -12.61 9.47
N GLY A 50 -8.74 -12.46 10.76
CA GLY A 50 -9.87 -13.15 11.42
C GLY A 50 -9.74 -14.68 11.35
N SER A 51 -10.69 -15.34 10.67
CA SER A 51 -10.67 -16.82 10.49
C SER A 51 -9.64 -17.29 9.45
N VAL A 52 -9.18 -16.40 8.56
CA VAL A 52 -8.13 -16.70 7.59
C VAL A 52 -6.79 -16.42 8.23
N ARG A 53 -6.00 -17.47 8.48
CA ARG A 53 -4.63 -17.29 8.97
C ARG A 53 -3.75 -16.74 7.86
N LEU A 54 -3.47 -15.43 7.92
CA LEU A 54 -2.52 -14.81 7.02
C LEU A 54 -1.11 -15.33 7.28
N SER A 55 -0.33 -15.44 6.21
CA SER A 55 1.08 -15.80 6.27
C SER A 55 1.88 -15.00 5.24
N LEU A 56 3.15 -14.88 5.48
CA LEU A 56 4.10 -14.26 4.56
C LEU A 56 4.51 -15.25 3.46
N TYR A 57 4.85 -14.74 2.29
CA TYR A 57 5.25 -15.52 1.12
C TYR A 57 6.66 -15.16 0.65
N GLY A 58 7.43 -16.19 0.27
CA GLY A 58 8.77 -16.02 -0.28
C GLY A 58 9.91 -16.14 0.75
N VAL A 59 11.13 -15.99 0.26
CA VAL A 59 12.35 -16.10 1.08
C VAL A 59 12.59 -14.82 1.88
N ASN A 60 12.38 -13.67 1.23
CA ASN A 60 12.45 -12.34 1.84
C ASN A 60 11.05 -11.69 1.77
N PRO A 61 10.12 -12.11 2.64
CA PRO A 61 8.73 -11.69 2.51
C PRO A 61 8.48 -10.24 2.96
N VAL A 62 9.45 -9.62 3.62
CA VAL A 62 9.40 -8.20 4.01
C VAL A 62 10.73 -7.56 3.61
N GLU A 63 10.67 -6.70 2.61
CA GLU A 63 11.81 -5.92 2.14
C GLU A 63 11.64 -4.47 2.53
N VAL A 64 12.71 -3.86 3.06
CA VAL A 64 12.72 -2.44 3.42
C VAL A 64 13.72 -1.73 2.51
N SER A 65 13.23 -0.73 1.78
CA SER A 65 14.05 0.11 0.92
C SER A 65 13.71 1.57 1.16
N ARG A 66 14.72 2.35 1.52
CA ARG A 66 14.56 3.73 1.97
C ARG A 66 13.63 3.77 3.19
N ASN A 67 12.46 4.38 3.09
CA ASN A 67 11.45 4.44 4.15
C ASN A 67 10.17 3.64 3.83
N VAL A 68 10.26 2.71 2.88
CA VAL A 68 9.13 1.89 2.43
C VAL A 68 9.40 0.42 2.74
N ALA A 69 8.49 -0.22 3.47
CA ALA A 69 8.46 -1.68 3.60
C ALA A 69 7.52 -2.27 2.53
N THR A 70 7.95 -3.33 1.86
CA THR A 70 7.10 -4.12 0.96
C THR A 70 6.84 -5.47 1.61
N VAL A 71 5.59 -5.74 1.92
CA VAL A 71 5.15 -6.98 2.59
C VAL A 71 4.49 -7.90 1.56
N ASN A 72 5.02 -9.11 1.41
CA ASN A 72 4.52 -10.11 0.49
C ASN A 72 3.71 -11.16 1.26
N LEU A 73 2.42 -11.19 1.02
CA LEU A 73 1.48 -12.11 1.65
C LEU A 73 1.28 -13.37 0.79
N ALA A 74 0.96 -14.47 1.44
CA ALA A 74 0.60 -15.71 0.76
C ALA A 74 -0.81 -15.64 0.14
N ALA A 75 -1.12 -16.56 -0.76
CA ALA A 75 -2.36 -16.60 -1.53
C ALA A 75 -3.63 -16.66 -0.67
N ASN A 76 -3.54 -17.11 0.59
CA ASN A 76 -4.68 -17.12 1.51
C ASN A 76 -5.22 -15.71 1.81
N ALA A 77 -4.44 -14.66 1.62
CA ALA A 77 -4.91 -13.28 1.72
C ALA A 77 -6.07 -12.97 0.74
N LEU A 78 -6.12 -13.65 -0.41
CA LEU A 78 -7.18 -13.51 -1.41
C LEU A 78 -8.53 -14.11 -0.96
N GLN A 79 -8.56 -14.86 0.13
CA GLN A 79 -9.78 -15.41 0.72
C GLN A 79 -10.52 -14.40 1.62
N LEU A 80 -9.85 -13.32 1.98
CA LEU A 80 -10.46 -12.26 2.78
C LEU A 80 -11.45 -11.45 1.94
N SER A 81 -12.52 -10.97 2.60
CA SER A 81 -13.30 -9.88 2.03
C SER A 81 -12.42 -8.63 1.87
N ARG A 82 -12.84 -7.71 1.00
CA ARG A 82 -12.11 -6.45 0.79
C ARG A 82 -11.85 -5.70 2.09
N ASP A 83 -12.88 -5.58 2.91
CA ASP A 83 -12.86 -4.86 4.16
C ASP A 83 -11.88 -5.50 5.14
N ALA A 84 -11.93 -6.83 5.24
CA ALA A 84 -11.01 -7.59 6.08
C ALA A 84 -9.56 -7.51 5.57
N LEU A 85 -9.35 -7.52 4.26
CA LEU A 85 -8.02 -7.36 3.66
C LEU A 85 -7.48 -5.94 3.90
N TYR A 86 -8.32 -4.92 3.70
CA TYR A 86 -7.94 -3.53 3.97
C TYR A 86 -7.55 -3.34 5.45
N LEU A 87 -8.38 -3.83 6.35
CA LEU A 87 -8.13 -3.74 7.79
C LEU A 87 -6.86 -4.51 8.20
N ALA A 88 -6.63 -5.68 7.60
CA ALA A 88 -5.42 -6.46 7.80
C ALA A 88 -4.17 -5.71 7.30
N CYS A 89 -4.22 -5.12 6.12
CA CYS A 89 -3.12 -4.30 5.58
C CYS A 89 -2.85 -3.09 6.46
N GLN A 90 -3.89 -2.41 6.94
CA GLN A 90 -3.72 -1.27 7.85
C GLN A 90 -3.15 -1.70 9.21
N ALA A 91 -3.55 -2.86 9.73
CA ALA A 91 -2.97 -3.42 10.95
C ALA A 91 -1.45 -3.67 10.81
N ILE A 92 -1.06 -4.27 9.69
CA ILE A 92 0.35 -4.51 9.37
C ILE A 92 1.09 -3.17 9.20
N ALA A 93 0.51 -2.22 8.46
CA ALA A 93 1.12 -0.93 8.23
C ALA A 93 1.34 -0.15 9.54
N ASN A 94 0.31 -0.04 10.39
CA ASN A 94 0.44 0.64 11.68
C ASN A 94 1.48 -0.03 12.58
N THR A 95 1.58 -1.36 12.53
CA THR A 95 2.58 -2.10 13.30
C THR A 95 4.00 -1.85 12.78
N LEU A 96 4.22 -1.92 11.47
CA LEU A 96 5.55 -1.73 10.89
C LEU A 96 6.04 -0.28 10.98
N THR A 97 5.14 0.68 10.88
CA THR A 97 5.48 2.10 11.03
C THR A 97 5.80 2.52 12.48
N THR A 98 5.73 1.60 13.45
CA THR A 98 6.36 1.81 14.77
C THR A 98 7.89 1.76 14.71
N LEU A 99 8.46 1.16 13.66
CA LEU A 99 9.90 1.20 13.37
C LEU A 99 10.25 2.54 12.72
N PRO A 100 11.24 3.28 13.26
CA PRO A 100 11.51 4.66 12.83
C PRO A 100 11.99 4.78 11.38
N GLU A 101 12.50 3.70 10.80
CA GLU A 101 12.95 3.65 9.41
C GLU A 101 11.82 3.40 8.41
N ILE A 102 10.57 3.12 8.85
CA ILE A 102 9.45 2.79 7.98
C ILE A 102 8.36 3.86 8.10
N GLU A 103 8.08 4.52 6.99
CA GLU A 103 7.00 5.51 6.87
C GLU A 103 5.82 4.97 6.07
N TRP A 104 6.10 4.10 5.09
CA TRP A 104 5.12 3.55 4.17
C TRP A 104 5.24 2.04 4.06
N VAL A 105 4.11 1.38 3.82
CA VAL A 105 4.05 -0.07 3.61
C VAL A 105 3.28 -0.39 2.35
N ASN A 106 3.94 -1.11 1.42
CA ASN A 106 3.32 -1.68 0.22
C ASN A 106 2.99 -3.16 0.45
N PHE A 107 1.99 -3.66 -0.28
CA PHE A 107 1.56 -5.04 -0.19
C PHE A 107 1.59 -5.74 -1.53
N LEU A 108 2.09 -6.98 -1.51
CA LEU A 108 2.00 -7.94 -2.59
C LEU A 108 1.28 -9.20 -2.09
N VAL A 109 0.68 -9.95 -2.99
CA VAL A 109 0.24 -11.32 -2.73
C VAL A 109 0.83 -12.21 -3.81
N VAL A 110 1.68 -13.17 -3.38
CA VAL A 110 2.43 -14.07 -4.27
C VAL A 110 3.14 -13.26 -5.37
N ASP A 111 3.97 -12.31 -4.94
CA ASP A 111 4.79 -11.41 -5.77
C ASP A 111 4.00 -10.48 -6.70
N ARG A 112 2.70 -10.34 -6.50
CA ARG A 112 1.85 -9.49 -7.35
C ARG A 112 1.15 -8.41 -6.54
N PRO A 113 1.10 -7.18 -7.03
CA PRO A 113 0.23 -6.16 -6.45
C PRO A 113 -1.22 -6.65 -6.47
N VAL A 114 -1.91 -6.48 -5.37
CA VAL A 114 -3.31 -6.89 -5.24
C VAL A 114 -4.19 -5.68 -5.11
N GLY A 115 -5.27 -5.68 -5.89
CA GLY A 115 -6.27 -4.62 -5.81
C GLY A 115 -7.24 -4.80 -4.65
N LEU A 116 -7.85 -3.70 -4.22
CA LEU A 116 -8.91 -3.68 -3.22
C LEU A 116 -10.29 -3.89 -3.84
N ASP A 117 -10.40 -3.97 -5.17
CA ASP A 117 -11.65 -4.19 -5.85
C ASP A 117 -11.92 -5.67 -6.15
N ILE A 118 -13.18 -5.99 -6.48
CA ILE A 118 -13.62 -7.38 -6.78
C ILE A 118 -12.84 -7.98 -7.95
N ALA A 119 -12.38 -7.15 -8.88
CA ALA A 119 -11.60 -7.55 -10.04
C ALA A 119 -10.08 -7.53 -9.79
N ASN A 120 -9.62 -7.20 -8.59
CA ASN A 120 -8.22 -6.99 -8.24
C ASN A 120 -7.51 -5.98 -9.17
N THR A 121 -8.25 -4.98 -9.62
CA THR A 121 -7.75 -3.99 -10.58
C THR A 121 -7.19 -2.73 -9.91
N LEU A 122 -7.53 -2.49 -8.64
CA LEU A 122 -6.99 -1.38 -7.85
C LEU A 122 -5.79 -1.87 -7.05
N PRO A 123 -4.60 -1.30 -7.22
CA PRO A 123 -3.47 -1.58 -6.34
C PRO A 123 -3.83 -1.17 -4.91
N MET A 124 -3.38 -1.94 -3.94
CA MET A 124 -3.60 -1.59 -2.53
C MET A 124 -2.96 -0.25 -2.14
N GLY A 125 -2.05 0.24 -2.95
CA GLY A 125 -1.34 1.48 -2.70
C GLY A 125 -0.36 1.38 -1.54
N ALA A 126 0.28 2.49 -1.21
CA ALA A 126 1.11 2.61 -0.02
C ALA A 126 0.23 2.99 1.18
N PHE A 127 0.38 2.25 2.26
CA PHE A 127 -0.25 2.51 3.54
C PHE A 127 0.72 3.26 4.45
N SER A 128 0.24 4.23 5.18
CA SER A 128 0.95 4.89 6.28
C SER A 128 0.24 4.62 7.60
N ALA A 129 0.87 4.99 8.70
CA ALA A 129 0.21 4.96 10.01
C ALA A 129 -1.06 5.80 9.99
N THR A 130 -2.12 5.26 10.53
CA THR A 130 -3.39 5.98 10.68
C THR A 130 -4.02 5.69 12.03
N THR A 131 -4.82 6.62 12.53
CA THR A 131 -5.58 6.40 13.76
C THR A 131 -6.73 5.42 13.52
N ALA A 132 -7.15 4.69 14.57
CA ALA A 132 -8.26 3.75 14.48
C ALA A 132 -9.59 4.41 14.05
N GLN A 133 -9.76 5.71 14.25
CA GLN A 133 -10.94 6.48 13.85
C GLN A 133 -10.91 6.83 12.35
N ASP A 134 -9.72 6.97 11.77
CA ASP A 134 -9.55 7.37 10.37
C ASP A 134 -9.73 6.19 9.41
N ILE A 135 -9.57 4.95 9.88
CA ILE A 135 -9.65 3.74 9.05
C ILE A 135 -11.05 3.59 8.45
N GLY A 136 -12.09 3.75 9.26
CA GLY A 136 -13.46 3.70 8.78
C GLY A 136 -13.76 4.82 7.78
N ALA A 137 -13.36 6.05 8.09
CA ALA A 137 -13.57 7.21 7.21
C ALA A 137 -12.77 7.08 5.89
N ALA A 138 -11.54 6.61 5.93
CA ALA A 138 -10.73 6.38 4.74
C ALA A 138 -11.33 5.29 3.85
N TYR A 139 -11.85 4.24 4.46
CA TYR A 139 -12.50 3.14 3.75
C TYR A 139 -13.83 3.58 3.14
N GLU A 140 -14.68 4.28 3.87
CA GLU A 140 -15.92 4.88 3.36
C GLU A 140 -15.67 5.85 2.20
N GLN A 141 -14.59 6.64 2.27
CA GLN A 141 -14.19 7.49 1.15
C GLN A 141 -13.76 6.69 -0.09
N LEU A 142 -13.09 5.54 0.10
CA LEU A 142 -12.77 4.64 -1.01
C LEU A 142 -14.03 4.02 -1.62
N LEU A 143 -15.01 3.64 -0.79
CA LEU A 143 -16.27 3.08 -1.25
C LEU A 143 -17.16 4.14 -1.93
N SER A 144 -17.28 5.34 -1.35
CA SER A 144 -18.12 6.42 -1.89
C SER A 144 -17.62 6.91 -3.24
N ARG A 145 -16.31 7.01 -3.45
CA ARG A 145 -15.73 7.30 -4.77
C ARG A 145 -16.12 6.29 -5.84
N ARG A 146 -16.57 5.12 -5.44
CA ARG A 146 -16.94 4.00 -6.30
C ARG A 146 -18.43 3.96 -6.63
N VAL A 147 -19.29 4.38 -5.71
CA VAL A 147 -20.73 4.46 -5.94
C VAL A 147 -21.05 5.53 -6.97
N ASP A 148 -20.30 6.63 -6.96
CA ASP A 148 -20.42 7.71 -7.97
C ASP A 148 -19.92 7.30 -9.36
N SER A 149 -19.16 6.19 -9.47
CA SER A 149 -18.70 5.64 -10.76
C SER A 149 -19.79 4.86 -11.52
N GLY A 150 -20.92 4.57 -10.90
CA GLY A 150 -22.02 3.80 -11.49
C GLY A 150 -23.05 4.63 -12.26
N SER A 151 -22.97 5.94 -12.22
CA SER A 151 -23.83 6.84 -12.96
C SER A 151 -23.01 7.92 -13.65
N ASP A 152 -22.75 7.80 -14.94
CA ASP A 152 -22.37 8.84 -15.93
C ASP A 152 -21.58 10.09 -15.47
N ALA A 153 -21.04 10.09 -14.27
CA ALA A 153 -20.11 11.08 -13.81
C ALA A 153 -18.75 10.73 -14.41
N SER A 154 -18.39 11.42 -15.48
CA SER A 154 -17.03 11.42 -16.00
C SER A 154 -16.06 11.55 -14.82
N LEU A 155 -15.35 10.47 -14.52
CA LEU A 155 -14.30 10.45 -13.52
C LEU A 155 -13.43 11.68 -13.80
N LYS A 156 -13.42 12.66 -12.89
CA LYS A 156 -12.45 13.73 -12.99
C LYS A 156 -11.09 13.06 -12.96
N PRO A 157 -10.31 13.14 -14.04
CA PRO A 157 -9.02 12.50 -14.07
C PRO A 157 -8.20 12.99 -12.90
N LEU A 158 -7.57 12.09 -12.17
CA LEU A 158 -6.61 12.44 -11.15
C LEU A 158 -5.44 13.12 -11.85
N THR A 159 -5.21 14.37 -11.53
CA THR A 159 -4.10 15.13 -12.10
C THR A 159 -2.98 15.22 -11.07
N SER A 160 -1.78 14.83 -11.44
CA SER A 160 -0.59 14.95 -10.60
C SER A 160 0.55 15.61 -11.37
N ASN A 161 1.33 16.42 -10.69
CA ASN A 161 2.53 17.01 -11.25
C ASN A 161 3.67 15.98 -11.18
N VAL A 162 4.21 15.64 -12.33
CA VAL A 162 5.32 14.68 -12.49
C VAL A 162 6.52 15.40 -13.06
N THR A 163 7.69 15.20 -12.47
CA THR A 163 8.95 15.71 -13.02
C THR A 163 9.50 14.67 -14.01
N LEU A 164 9.58 15.07 -15.27
CA LEU A 164 10.17 14.28 -16.35
C LEU A 164 11.58 14.77 -16.65
N TYR A 165 12.47 13.86 -17.00
CA TYR A 165 13.86 14.16 -17.32
C TYR A 165 14.14 13.79 -18.77
N PHE A 166 14.64 14.75 -19.55
CA PHE A 166 14.96 14.59 -20.97
C PHE A 166 16.45 14.80 -21.21
N PRO A 167 17.07 13.98 -22.08
CA PRO A 167 18.45 14.22 -22.49
C PRO A 167 18.55 15.52 -23.29
N VAL A 168 19.60 16.27 -23.05
CA VAL A 168 19.93 17.48 -23.84
C VAL A 168 20.69 17.07 -25.09
N SER A 169 20.22 17.51 -26.25
CA SER A 169 20.87 17.19 -27.54
C SER A 169 22.24 17.85 -27.62
N GLY A 170 23.28 17.03 -27.81
CA GLY A 170 24.66 17.53 -27.98
C GLY A 170 25.41 17.84 -26.68
N MET A 171 24.86 17.58 -25.50
CA MET A 171 25.53 17.75 -24.22
C MET A 171 25.34 16.50 -23.34
N ASP A 172 26.34 16.22 -22.47
CA ASP A 172 26.20 15.21 -21.42
C ASP A 172 25.38 15.79 -20.27
N GLY A 173 24.04 15.75 -20.37
CA GLY A 173 23.16 16.28 -19.35
C GLY A 173 21.70 15.93 -19.56
N VAL A 174 20.91 16.19 -18.52
CA VAL A 174 19.45 16.06 -18.57
C VAL A 174 18.79 17.36 -18.10
N VAL A 175 17.70 17.73 -18.71
CA VAL A 175 16.83 18.82 -18.27
C VAL A 175 15.57 18.23 -17.66
N SER A 176 15.06 18.86 -16.63
CA SER A 176 13.80 18.45 -16.00
C SER A 176 12.66 19.38 -16.36
N GLU A 177 11.51 18.80 -16.62
CA GLU A 177 10.27 19.51 -16.89
C GLU A 177 9.16 18.96 -15.99
N VAL A 178 8.39 19.83 -15.33
CA VAL A 178 7.24 19.44 -14.54
C VAL A 178 6.00 19.47 -15.43
N ARG A 179 5.35 18.31 -15.59
CA ARG A 179 4.09 18.20 -16.33
C ARG A 179 2.95 17.74 -15.44
N SER A 180 1.79 18.28 -15.74
CA SER A 180 0.53 17.86 -15.14
C SER A 180 0.00 16.65 -15.92
N VAL A 181 0.11 15.46 -15.34
CA VAL A 181 -0.34 14.20 -15.96
C VAL A 181 -1.69 13.81 -15.38
N SER A 182 -2.64 13.53 -16.27
CA SER A 182 -3.97 13.07 -15.89
C SER A 182 -4.04 11.54 -15.96
N PHE A 183 -4.50 10.93 -14.89
CA PHE A 183 -4.67 9.48 -14.79
C PHE A 183 -6.16 9.13 -14.82
N SER A 184 -6.52 8.17 -15.66
CA SER A 184 -7.91 7.69 -15.75
C SER A 184 -8.34 6.90 -14.50
N ASP A 185 -7.39 6.34 -13.80
CA ASP A 185 -7.59 5.54 -12.58
C ASP A 185 -6.29 5.54 -11.74
N GLN A 186 -6.36 4.92 -10.56
CA GLN A 186 -5.21 4.77 -9.65
C GLN A 186 -4.46 3.44 -9.84
N VAL A 187 -4.67 2.75 -10.96
CA VAL A 187 -3.93 1.53 -11.27
C VAL A 187 -2.50 1.89 -11.62
N PHE A 188 -1.54 1.42 -10.85
CA PHE A 188 -0.12 1.77 -10.98
C PHE A 188 0.40 1.57 -12.42
N SER A 189 0.02 0.46 -13.08
CA SER A 189 0.40 0.21 -14.46
C SER A 189 -0.12 1.28 -15.43
N ASN A 190 -1.35 1.76 -15.24
CA ASN A 190 -1.96 2.80 -16.05
C ASN A 190 -1.32 4.16 -15.77
N MET A 191 -0.98 4.44 -14.52
CA MET A 191 -0.23 5.64 -14.14
C MET A 191 1.16 5.65 -14.80
N VAL A 192 1.89 4.52 -14.76
CA VAL A 192 3.19 4.39 -15.42
C VAL A 192 3.05 4.57 -16.94
N VAL A 193 2.06 3.97 -17.56
CA VAL A 193 1.80 4.13 -18.99
C VAL A 193 1.49 5.59 -19.34
N ALA A 194 0.72 6.30 -18.53
CA ALA A 194 0.42 7.72 -18.74
C ALA A 194 1.70 8.58 -18.65
N ILE A 195 2.54 8.34 -17.64
CA ILE A 195 3.83 9.02 -17.47
C ILE A 195 4.77 8.74 -18.65
N LEU A 196 4.87 7.47 -19.08
CA LEU A 196 5.71 7.10 -20.21
C LEU A 196 5.21 7.70 -21.53
N ARG A 197 3.91 7.89 -21.70
CA ARG A 197 3.35 8.60 -22.88
C ARG A 197 3.76 10.07 -22.87
N GLU A 198 3.72 10.74 -21.74
CA GLU A 198 4.19 12.12 -21.61
C GLU A 198 5.70 12.23 -21.87
N LEU A 199 6.48 11.28 -21.33
CA LEU A 199 7.91 11.22 -21.61
C LEU A 199 8.22 11.00 -23.08
N ALA A 200 7.45 10.14 -23.77
CA ALA A 200 7.61 9.84 -25.19
C ALA A 200 7.26 11.02 -26.13
N GLN A 201 6.49 11.99 -25.65
CA GLN A 201 6.21 13.22 -26.41
C GLN A 201 7.41 14.15 -26.54
N GLY A 202 8.45 13.91 -25.73
CA GLY A 202 9.61 14.77 -25.66
C GLY A 202 9.37 16.06 -24.88
N PRO A 203 10.37 16.90 -24.74
CA PRO A 203 10.24 18.19 -24.03
C PRO A 203 9.36 19.17 -24.81
N THR A 204 8.62 20.04 -24.10
CA THR A 204 7.71 21.04 -24.70
C THR A 204 8.43 22.34 -25.12
N GLY A 205 9.65 22.57 -24.64
CA GLY A 205 10.49 23.71 -25.02
C GLY A 205 11.58 23.31 -26.01
N GLU A 206 12.02 24.25 -26.87
CA GLU A 206 13.27 24.08 -27.62
C GLU A 206 14.41 24.03 -26.56
N ILE A 207 15.05 22.88 -26.47
CA ILE A 207 16.24 22.69 -25.65
C ILE A 207 17.43 22.99 -26.57
N ASP A 208 17.80 24.26 -26.64
CA ASP A 208 19.06 24.70 -27.28
C ASP A 208 20.26 24.40 -26.40
#